data_052b02beb4519d01e92e9a0e890fa2c3
#
_entry.id   052b02beb4519d01e92e9a0e890fa2c3
#
_cell.length_a   1.000
_cell.length_b   1.000
_cell.length_c   1.000
_cell.angle_alpha   90.00
_cell.angle_beta   90.00
_cell.angle_gamma   90.00
#
_symmetry.space_group_name_H-M   'P 1'
#
loop_
_entity.id
_entity.type
_entity.pdbx_description
1 polymer ?
#
loop_
_entity_poly.entity_id
_entity_poly.type
_entity_poly.pdbx_seq_one_letter_code
_entity_poly.pdbx_strand_id
1 'polypeptide(L)'
;HIQATAPYQILDFGCGPGRDLRTFSALGLVATGLDGCPRFVEMARADSGCEVWLQDFLALDLPDRHFDGIFANAVLFHIPSQELPRVLRQLHASLKPGGALFSSNPRGDNQEGWNGERYGAYYDLANWRTLLTAAGFVELQHYYRPAGLPRDQQPWLASVWRRP
;
A
#
# COMPACT_ATOMS: atom_id res chain seq x y z
N HIS A 1 14.16 1.40 5.15
CA HIS A 1 13.78 2.81 5.02
C HIS A 1 13.06 3.37 6.24
N ILE A 2 12.54 2.52 7.12
CA ILE A 2 11.87 2.94 8.37
C ILE A 2 12.91 3.57 9.33
N GLN A 3 12.60 4.74 9.87
CA GLN A 3 13.42 5.44 10.87
C GLN A 3 12.77 5.31 12.25
N ALA A 4 12.81 4.11 12.82
CA ALA A 4 12.26 3.79 14.13
C ALA A 4 13.08 2.69 14.80
N THR A 5 12.74 2.36 16.04
CA THR A 5 13.32 1.24 16.80
C THR A 5 12.38 0.04 16.71
N ALA A 6 12.91 -1.14 16.42
CA ALA A 6 12.15 -2.38 16.40
C ALA A 6 11.55 -2.74 17.79
N PRO A 7 10.43 -3.47 17.88
CA PRO A 7 9.68 -4.03 16.74
C PRO A 7 8.83 -2.99 16.01
N TYR A 8 8.83 -3.05 14.66
CA TYR A 8 8.07 -2.11 13.85
C TYR A 8 6.59 -2.49 13.75
N GLN A 9 5.71 -1.49 13.84
CA GLN A 9 4.27 -1.61 13.59
C GLN A 9 4.03 -1.46 12.08
N ILE A 10 3.55 -2.49 11.42
CA ILE A 10 3.36 -2.52 9.96
C ILE A 10 1.88 -2.72 9.63
N LEU A 11 1.34 -1.87 8.76
CA LEU A 11 0.04 -2.07 8.13
C LEU A 11 0.24 -2.76 6.78
N ASP A 12 -0.34 -3.93 6.58
CA ASP A 12 -0.53 -4.57 5.27
C ASP A 12 -1.88 -4.09 4.70
N PHE A 13 -1.82 -3.05 3.86
CA PHE A 13 -2.98 -2.39 3.29
C PHE A 13 -3.44 -3.12 2.03
N GLY A 14 -4.61 -3.76 2.10
CA GLY A 14 -5.09 -4.69 1.10
C GLY A 14 -4.40 -6.05 1.23
N CYS A 15 -4.41 -6.62 2.44
CA CYS A 15 -3.65 -7.81 2.79
C CYS A 15 -4.13 -9.10 2.09
N GLY A 16 -5.32 -9.06 1.44
CA GLY A 16 -5.90 -10.25 0.83
C GLY A 16 -6.01 -11.40 1.84
N PRO A 17 -5.69 -12.64 1.42
CA PRO A 17 -5.76 -13.81 2.29
C PRO A 17 -4.61 -13.92 3.32
N GLY A 18 -3.72 -12.92 3.45
CA GLY A 18 -2.75 -12.82 4.55
C GLY A 18 -1.34 -13.37 4.29
N ARG A 19 -0.96 -13.62 3.03
CA ARG A 19 0.37 -14.15 2.69
C ARG A 19 1.52 -13.29 3.25
N ASP A 20 1.44 -11.98 3.05
CA ASP A 20 2.51 -11.05 3.45
C ASP A 20 2.50 -10.81 4.96
N LEU A 21 1.34 -10.88 5.62
CA LEU A 21 1.22 -10.86 7.09
C LEU A 21 2.02 -11.97 7.78
N ARG A 22 1.96 -13.19 7.27
CA ARG A 22 2.78 -14.31 7.80
C ARG A 22 4.28 -13.99 7.69
N THR A 23 4.69 -13.45 6.55
CA THR A 23 6.08 -13.07 6.32
C THR A 23 6.53 -12.00 7.30
N PHE A 24 5.72 -10.95 7.50
CA PHE A 24 6.04 -9.88 8.45
C PHE A 24 6.12 -10.41 9.89
N SER A 25 5.18 -11.24 10.30
CA SER A 25 5.20 -11.87 11.62
C SER A 25 6.45 -12.74 11.82
N ALA A 26 6.82 -13.54 10.83
CA ALA A 26 8.04 -14.37 10.87
C ALA A 26 9.34 -13.55 10.96
N LEU A 27 9.32 -12.31 10.46
CA LEU A 27 10.42 -11.34 10.59
C LEU A 27 10.42 -10.58 11.93
N GLY A 28 9.52 -10.90 12.85
CA GLY A 28 9.41 -10.24 14.15
C GLY A 28 8.75 -8.85 14.11
N LEU A 29 8.01 -8.55 13.04
CA LEU A 29 7.24 -7.31 12.93
C LEU A 29 5.87 -7.47 13.58
N VAL A 30 5.32 -6.39 14.11
CA VAL A 30 3.94 -6.34 14.59
C VAL A 30 3.06 -5.93 13.41
N ALA A 31 2.50 -6.92 12.73
CA ALA A 31 1.74 -6.70 11.51
C ALA A 31 0.24 -6.66 11.79
N THR A 32 -0.43 -5.66 11.22
CA THR A 32 -1.89 -5.55 11.15
C THR A 32 -2.31 -5.59 9.68
N GLY A 33 -3.27 -6.42 9.34
CA GLY A 33 -3.86 -6.46 8.01
C GLY A 33 -5.09 -5.56 7.88
N LEU A 34 -5.40 -5.12 6.68
CA LEU A 34 -6.64 -4.45 6.34
C LEU A 34 -7.09 -4.90 4.95
N ASP A 35 -8.33 -5.30 4.81
CA ASP A 35 -8.94 -5.63 3.52
C ASP A 35 -10.44 -5.34 3.53
N GLY A 36 -11.01 -5.04 2.36
CA GLY A 36 -12.45 -4.78 2.20
C GLY A 36 -13.29 -6.05 1.94
N CYS A 37 -12.65 -7.19 1.71
CA CYS A 37 -13.34 -8.44 1.45
C CYS A 37 -13.49 -9.27 2.73
N PRO A 38 -14.71 -9.50 3.27
CA PRO A 38 -14.90 -10.26 4.51
C PRO A 38 -14.24 -11.64 4.48
N ARG A 39 -14.34 -12.35 3.33
CA ARG A 39 -13.75 -13.67 3.17
C ARG A 39 -12.22 -13.63 3.26
N PHE A 40 -11.57 -12.62 2.69
CA PHE A 40 -10.11 -12.47 2.80
C PHE A 40 -9.70 -12.13 4.22
N VAL A 41 -10.45 -11.30 4.92
CA VAL A 41 -10.20 -10.98 6.34
C VAL A 41 -10.25 -12.23 7.22
N GLU A 42 -11.27 -13.08 7.02
CA GLU A 42 -11.37 -14.36 7.75
C GLU A 42 -10.18 -15.29 7.46
N MET A 43 -9.82 -15.45 6.18
CA MET A 43 -8.68 -16.27 5.77
C MET A 43 -7.36 -15.71 6.35
N ALA A 44 -7.16 -14.40 6.27
CA ALA A 44 -5.95 -13.74 6.75
C ALA A 44 -5.78 -13.91 8.27
N ARG A 45 -6.85 -13.77 9.05
CA ARG A 45 -6.85 -14.02 10.50
C ARG A 45 -6.49 -15.45 10.83
N ALA A 46 -7.14 -16.41 10.16
CA ALA A 46 -6.91 -17.84 10.39
C ALA A 46 -5.49 -18.26 10.03
N ASP A 47 -4.94 -17.73 8.93
CA ASP A 47 -3.66 -18.14 8.37
C ASP A 47 -2.45 -17.47 9.03
N SER A 48 -2.58 -16.18 9.39
CA SER A 48 -1.47 -15.41 9.96
C SER A 48 -1.48 -15.31 11.49
N GLY A 49 -2.65 -15.42 12.11
CA GLY A 49 -2.83 -15.11 13.53
C GLY A 49 -2.69 -13.62 13.88
N CYS A 50 -2.52 -12.75 12.88
CA CYS A 50 -2.41 -11.32 13.08
C CYS A 50 -3.79 -10.68 13.27
N GLU A 51 -3.80 -9.46 13.81
CA GLU A 51 -4.98 -8.60 13.76
C GLU A 51 -5.27 -8.22 12.31
N VAL A 52 -6.53 -8.32 11.89
CA VAL A 52 -6.96 -7.93 10.53
C VAL A 52 -8.27 -7.16 10.61
N TRP A 53 -8.30 -5.97 10.04
CA TRP A 53 -9.45 -5.07 10.01
C TRP A 53 -10.24 -5.24 8.72
N LEU A 54 -11.55 -5.36 8.85
CA LEU A 54 -12.47 -5.26 7.72
C LEU A 54 -12.84 -3.80 7.53
N GLN A 55 -12.30 -3.14 6.51
CA GLN A 55 -12.60 -1.75 6.19
C GLN A 55 -12.69 -1.56 4.67
N ASP A 56 -13.64 -0.74 4.26
CA ASP A 56 -13.70 -0.23 2.88
C ASP A 56 -12.64 0.87 2.70
N PHE A 57 -11.87 0.83 1.61
CA PHE A 57 -10.88 1.85 1.27
C PHE A 57 -11.49 3.25 1.08
N LEU A 58 -12.79 3.31 0.78
CA LEU A 58 -13.52 4.56 0.67
C LEU A 58 -14.06 5.09 2.01
N ALA A 59 -13.98 4.29 3.08
CA ALA A 59 -14.47 4.63 4.42
C ALA A 59 -13.46 4.16 5.49
N LEU A 60 -12.20 4.58 5.36
CA LEU A 60 -11.13 4.19 6.27
C LEU A 60 -11.24 4.87 7.63
N ASP A 61 -11.00 4.10 8.67
CA ASP A 61 -10.82 4.54 10.06
C ASP A 61 -9.46 4.03 10.56
N LEU A 62 -8.42 4.79 10.27
CA LEU A 62 -7.05 4.45 10.63
C LEU A 62 -6.59 5.29 11.83
N PRO A 63 -5.87 4.69 12.80
CA PRO A 63 -5.29 5.44 13.90
C PRO A 63 -4.20 6.40 13.42
N ASP A 64 -4.16 7.60 13.96
CA ASP A 64 -3.12 8.59 13.66
C ASP A 64 -1.77 8.15 14.23
N ARG A 65 -0.68 8.39 13.49
CA ARG A 65 0.72 8.21 13.92
C ARG A 65 0.96 6.85 14.61
N HIS A 66 0.39 5.80 14.05
CA HIS A 66 0.43 4.47 14.66
C HIS A 66 1.48 3.57 14.02
N PHE A 67 1.57 3.58 12.69
CA PHE A 67 2.43 2.66 11.95
C PHE A 67 3.82 3.22 11.68
N ASP A 68 4.84 2.37 11.77
CA ASP A 68 6.20 2.66 11.33
C ASP A 68 6.35 2.41 9.82
N GLY A 69 5.52 1.52 9.27
CA GLY A 69 5.48 1.22 7.84
C GLY A 69 4.09 0.84 7.35
N ILE A 70 3.81 1.17 6.10
CA ILE A 70 2.63 0.70 5.37
C ILE A 70 3.11 -0.03 4.12
N PHE A 71 2.61 -1.23 3.92
CA PHE A 71 2.84 -2.05 2.74
C PHE A 71 1.56 -2.13 1.91
N ALA A 72 1.56 -1.50 0.74
CA ALA A 72 0.43 -1.42 -0.19
C ALA A 72 0.81 -2.08 -1.52
N ASN A 73 0.84 -3.41 -1.54
CA ASN A 73 1.23 -4.18 -2.70
C ASN A 73 0.03 -4.57 -3.56
N ALA A 74 -0.04 -4.08 -4.78
CA ALA A 74 -1.08 -4.38 -5.75
C ALA A 74 -2.50 -4.01 -5.27
N VAL A 75 -2.66 -2.86 -4.64
CA VAL A 75 -3.93 -2.44 -4.05
C VAL A 75 -4.36 -1.02 -4.42
N LEU A 76 -3.47 -0.03 -4.38
CA LEU A 76 -3.84 1.39 -4.52
C LEU A 76 -4.43 1.72 -5.90
N PHE A 77 -4.08 0.97 -6.92
CA PHE A 77 -4.66 1.14 -8.26
C PHE A 77 -6.14 0.75 -8.37
N HIS A 78 -6.70 0.04 -7.38
CA HIS A 78 -8.13 -0.26 -7.31
C HIS A 78 -8.97 0.90 -6.77
N ILE A 79 -8.33 1.95 -6.24
CA ILE A 79 -9.01 3.13 -5.70
C ILE A 79 -9.26 4.12 -6.84
N PRO A 80 -10.52 4.59 -7.04
CA PRO A 80 -10.83 5.60 -8.04
C PRO A 80 -9.95 6.85 -7.89
N SER A 81 -9.53 7.44 -9.01
CA SER A 81 -8.62 8.60 -9.01
C SER A 81 -9.14 9.80 -8.20
N GLN A 82 -10.45 9.95 -8.12
CA GLN A 82 -11.11 10.99 -7.32
C GLN A 82 -10.94 10.80 -5.81
N GLU A 83 -10.87 9.53 -5.36
CA GLU A 83 -10.75 9.15 -3.94
C GLU A 83 -9.30 8.94 -3.50
N LEU A 84 -8.41 8.60 -4.41
CA LEU A 84 -7.02 8.29 -4.09
C LEU A 84 -6.30 9.39 -3.31
N PRO A 85 -6.44 10.70 -3.62
CA PRO A 85 -5.81 11.76 -2.83
C PRO A 85 -6.25 11.77 -1.36
N ARG A 86 -7.51 11.46 -1.07
CA ARG A 86 -8.03 11.36 0.29
C ARG A 86 -7.42 10.15 1.00
N VAL A 87 -7.42 8.99 0.36
CA VAL A 87 -6.84 7.77 0.92
C VAL A 87 -5.34 7.95 1.21
N LEU A 88 -4.57 8.53 0.29
CA LEU A 88 -3.15 8.79 0.50
C LEU A 88 -2.90 9.71 1.70
N ARG A 89 -3.74 10.75 1.92
CA ARG A 89 -3.63 11.60 3.12
C ARG A 89 -3.94 10.83 4.41
N GLN A 90 -4.92 9.90 4.39
CA GLN A 90 -5.22 9.05 5.55
C GLN A 90 -4.05 8.09 5.85
N LEU A 91 -3.46 7.47 4.83
CA LEU A 91 -2.26 6.64 4.99
C LEU A 91 -1.08 7.47 5.53
N HIS A 92 -0.89 8.69 5.02
CA HIS A 92 0.12 9.60 5.52
C HIS A 92 -0.11 9.94 7.01
N ALA A 93 -1.35 10.28 7.40
CA ALA A 93 -1.68 10.60 8.79
C ALA A 93 -1.46 9.41 9.73
N SER A 94 -1.72 8.18 9.29
CA SER A 94 -1.56 6.98 10.10
C SER A 94 -0.12 6.53 10.29
N LEU A 95 0.82 6.97 9.44
CA LEU A 95 2.25 6.75 9.66
C LEU A 95 2.78 7.66 10.78
N LYS A 96 3.75 7.17 11.54
CA LYS A 96 4.59 8.02 12.41
C LYS A 96 5.51 8.91 11.57
N PRO A 97 5.98 10.08 12.10
CA PRO A 97 7.08 10.81 11.48
C PRO A 97 8.29 9.89 11.23
N GLY A 98 8.88 9.98 10.04
CA GLY A 98 9.95 9.06 9.61
C GLY A 98 9.48 7.70 9.12
N GLY A 99 8.20 7.40 9.21
CA GLY A 99 7.60 6.16 8.72
C GLY A 99 7.60 6.06 7.19
N ALA A 100 7.53 4.83 6.68
CA ALA A 100 7.65 4.55 5.26
C ALA A 100 6.38 3.90 4.67
N LEU A 101 5.99 4.37 3.48
CA LEU A 101 4.98 3.72 2.63
C LEU A 101 5.70 3.02 1.47
N PHE A 102 5.47 1.72 1.33
CA PHE A 102 5.76 0.98 0.11
C PHE A 102 4.49 0.86 -0.72
N SER A 103 4.58 1.09 -2.02
CA SER A 103 3.52 0.76 -2.97
C SER A 103 4.07 0.05 -4.20
N SER A 104 3.27 -0.84 -4.77
CA SER A 104 3.56 -1.48 -6.05
C SER A 104 2.26 -1.63 -6.82
N ASN A 105 2.19 -0.99 -8.00
CA ASN A 105 1.00 -0.96 -8.84
C ASN A 105 1.36 -1.29 -10.30
N PRO A 106 0.41 -1.85 -11.08
CA PRO A 106 0.55 -1.87 -12.52
C PRO A 106 0.70 -0.45 -13.03
N ARG A 107 1.72 -0.20 -13.86
CA ARG A 107 1.89 1.11 -14.49
C ARG A 107 1.02 1.26 -15.72
N GLY A 108 0.66 2.48 -16.06
CA GLY A 108 -0.07 2.80 -17.27
C GLY A 108 0.22 4.21 -17.76
N ASP A 109 -0.66 4.71 -18.61
CA ASP A 109 -0.59 6.04 -19.21
C ASP A 109 -1.70 6.95 -18.65
N ASN A 110 -1.98 6.83 -17.35
CA ASN A 110 -2.97 7.61 -16.61
C ASN A 110 -4.42 7.35 -17.03
N GLN A 111 -4.70 6.15 -17.51
CA GLN A 111 -6.05 5.68 -17.79
C GLN A 111 -6.68 5.05 -16.56
N GLU A 112 -7.99 5.14 -16.44
CA GLU A 112 -8.76 4.40 -15.44
C GLU A 112 -10.07 3.86 -16.02
N GLY A 113 -10.60 2.81 -15.42
CA GLY A 113 -11.86 2.20 -15.82
C GLY A 113 -12.00 0.76 -15.38
N TRP A 114 -13.08 0.17 -15.83
CA TRP A 114 -13.39 -1.23 -15.59
C TRP A 114 -12.67 -2.14 -16.59
N ASN A 115 -12.04 -3.18 -16.08
CA ASN A 115 -11.51 -4.29 -16.87
C ASN A 115 -12.17 -5.57 -16.36
N GLY A 116 -13.23 -5.99 -17.06
CA GLY A 116 -14.14 -7.01 -16.56
C GLY A 116 -14.82 -6.55 -15.27
N GLU A 117 -14.68 -7.32 -14.20
CA GLU A 117 -15.25 -7.02 -12.88
C GLU A 117 -14.32 -6.21 -11.97
N ARG A 118 -13.16 -5.80 -12.47
CA ARG A 118 -12.15 -5.09 -11.67
C ARG A 118 -11.99 -3.67 -12.17
N TYR A 119 -12.13 -2.73 -11.25
CA TYR A 119 -11.77 -1.33 -11.50
C TYR A 119 -10.26 -1.11 -11.29
N GLY A 120 -9.65 -0.31 -12.13
CA GLY A 120 -8.24 0.08 -11.97
C GLY A 120 -7.95 1.46 -12.52
N ALA A 121 -7.08 2.18 -11.82
CA ALA A 121 -6.49 3.45 -12.22
C ALA A 121 -4.96 3.24 -12.36
N TYR A 122 -4.44 3.42 -13.55
CA TYR A 122 -3.09 3.04 -13.93
C TYR A 122 -2.27 4.29 -14.22
N TYR A 123 -1.30 4.58 -13.37
CA TYR A 123 -0.51 5.80 -13.43
C TYR A 123 0.87 5.58 -14.04
N ASP A 124 1.36 6.58 -14.76
CA ASP A 124 2.78 6.72 -15.03
C ASP A 124 3.52 7.23 -13.77
N LEU A 125 4.84 7.21 -13.81
CA LEU A 125 5.67 7.65 -12.68
C LEU A 125 5.45 9.14 -12.34
N ALA A 126 5.27 10.00 -13.33
CA ALA A 126 5.15 11.44 -13.11
C ALA A 126 3.88 11.80 -12.35
N ASN A 127 2.75 11.24 -12.77
CA ASN A 127 1.48 11.44 -12.07
C ASN A 127 1.45 10.74 -10.70
N TRP A 128 2.04 9.55 -10.58
CA TRP A 128 2.18 8.88 -9.29
C TRP A 128 2.97 9.73 -8.28
N ARG A 129 4.08 10.33 -8.71
CA ARG A 129 4.86 11.28 -7.89
C ARG A 129 4.04 12.48 -7.47
N THR A 130 3.30 13.06 -8.39
CA THR A 130 2.45 14.23 -8.10
C THR A 130 1.43 13.91 -7.02
N LEU A 131 0.76 12.77 -7.09
CA LEU A 131 -0.24 12.32 -6.11
C LEU A 131 0.37 12.12 -4.72
N LEU A 132 1.51 11.40 -4.63
CA LEU A 132 2.17 11.12 -3.35
C LEU A 132 2.74 12.39 -2.72
N THR A 133 3.38 13.25 -3.52
CA THR A 133 3.92 14.53 -3.04
C THR A 133 2.82 15.46 -2.55
N ALA A 134 1.69 15.54 -3.27
CA ALA A 134 0.53 16.32 -2.84
C ALA A 134 -0.10 15.80 -1.54
N ALA A 135 0.05 14.52 -1.24
CA ALA A 135 -0.36 13.92 0.03
C ALA A 135 0.65 14.12 1.18
N GLY A 136 1.79 14.75 0.92
CA GLY A 136 2.82 15.06 1.92
C GLY A 136 3.99 14.08 1.99
N PHE A 137 4.05 13.10 1.10
CA PHE A 137 5.14 12.14 1.06
C PHE A 137 6.38 12.66 0.33
N VAL A 138 7.56 12.19 0.76
CA VAL A 138 8.85 12.40 0.08
C VAL A 138 9.32 11.08 -0.51
N GLU A 139 9.64 11.08 -1.81
CA GLU A 139 10.14 9.90 -2.50
C GLU A 139 11.52 9.50 -1.97
N LEU A 140 11.68 8.21 -1.63
CA LEU A 140 12.97 7.63 -1.26
C LEU A 140 13.56 6.82 -2.41
N GLN A 141 12.70 6.07 -3.13
CA GLN A 141 13.12 5.16 -4.17
C GLN A 141 11.94 4.79 -5.07
N HIS A 142 12.22 4.52 -6.33
CA HIS A 142 11.30 3.77 -7.20
C HIS A 142 12.08 2.80 -8.09
N TYR A 143 11.41 1.78 -8.56
CA TYR A 143 11.96 0.81 -9.50
C TYR A 143 10.82 0.10 -10.25
N TYR A 144 11.18 -0.55 -11.34
CA TYR A 144 10.21 -1.29 -12.14
C TYR A 144 10.46 -2.79 -12.04
N ARG A 145 9.39 -3.56 -12.14
CA ARG A 145 9.43 -5.01 -12.00
C ARG A 145 8.81 -5.73 -13.20
N PRO A 146 9.30 -6.98 -13.53
CA PRO A 146 10.45 -7.65 -12.93
C PRO A 146 11.78 -6.95 -13.25
N ALA A 147 12.75 -7.07 -12.35
CA ALA A 147 14.08 -6.48 -12.55
C ALA A 147 14.85 -7.18 -13.68
N GLY A 148 15.78 -6.46 -14.30
CA GLY A 148 16.67 -7.02 -15.33
C GLY A 148 16.05 -7.18 -16.73
N LEU A 149 14.79 -6.81 -16.92
CA LEU A 149 14.12 -6.80 -18.21
C LEU A 149 14.08 -5.39 -18.84
N PRO A 150 13.92 -5.28 -20.17
CA PRO A 150 13.60 -4.00 -20.82
C PRO A 150 12.35 -3.35 -20.27
N ARG A 151 12.24 -2.02 -20.34
CA ARG A 151 11.16 -1.24 -19.75
C ARG A 151 9.76 -1.65 -20.22
N ASP A 152 9.60 -2.01 -21.46
CA ASP A 152 8.34 -2.49 -22.06
C ASP A 152 7.88 -3.83 -21.47
N GLN A 153 8.80 -4.59 -20.90
CA GLN A 153 8.53 -5.85 -20.19
C GLN A 153 8.46 -5.70 -18.67
N GLN A 154 8.45 -4.48 -18.16
CA GLN A 154 8.35 -4.16 -16.73
C GLN A 154 7.00 -3.47 -16.43
N PRO A 155 5.90 -4.22 -16.33
CA PRO A 155 4.56 -3.63 -16.20
C PRO A 155 4.26 -3.08 -14.80
N TRP A 156 5.13 -3.27 -13.82
CA TRP A 156 4.91 -2.83 -12.44
C TRP A 156 5.84 -1.68 -12.05
N LEU A 157 5.25 -0.66 -11.42
CA LEU A 157 5.96 0.42 -10.75
C LEU A 157 5.91 0.18 -9.24
N ALA A 158 7.06 -0.04 -8.63
CA ALA A 158 7.23 -0.09 -7.18
C ALA A 158 7.90 1.20 -6.69
N SER A 159 7.48 1.71 -5.54
CA SER A 159 8.03 2.94 -4.97
C SER A 159 7.98 2.93 -3.45
N VAL A 160 8.92 3.65 -2.84
CA VAL A 160 9.04 3.82 -1.39
C VAL A 160 9.03 5.31 -1.07
N TRP A 161 8.23 5.67 -0.09
CA TRP A 161 7.96 7.05 0.30
C TRP A 161 8.10 7.22 1.79
N ARG A 162 8.50 8.40 2.25
CA ARG A 162 8.61 8.75 3.67
C ARG A 162 7.56 9.78 4.03
N ARG A 163 6.97 9.61 5.21
CA ARG A 163 6.37 10.71 5.95
C ARG A 163 7.48 11.47 6.66
N PRO A 164 7.75 12.77 6.34
CA PRO A 164 8.73 13.60 7.06
C PRO A 164 8.44 13.74 8.55
#